data_696e3255ca501eb4778dd342cd4f6c85
#
_entry.id   696e3255ca501eb4778dd342cd4f6c85
#
_cell.length_a   1.000
_cell.length_b   1.000
_cell.length_c   1.000
_cell.angle_alpha   90.00
_cell.angle_beta   90.00
_cell.angle_gamma   90.00
#
_symmetry.space_group_name_H-M   'P 1'
#
loop_
_entity.id
_entity.type
_entity.pdbx_description
1 polymer ?
#
loop_
_entity_poly.entity_id
_entity_poly.type
_entity_poly.pdbx_seq_one_letter_code
_entity_poly.pdbx_strand_id
1 'polypeptide(L)'
;TVYKNLEKYPDIKVVIDLHRDAIGTDENKVKPVFTYNGKKGAQIMILAGCDTDGERGFDCWEENLNFALKIQDKAETLYPDMTRPLNFDYFAYNEYVCNGSLLIEVGTESNSIDEATYSGSLLGNAIADVLLN
;
A
#
# COMPACT_ATOMS: atom_id res chain seq x y z
N THR A 1 -4.93 -0.02 19.54
CA THR A 1 -5.60 0.49 18.33
C THR A 1 -4.81 1.65 17.72
N VAL A 2 -4.99 1.94 16.43
CA VAL A 2 -4.30 3.04 15.71
C VAL A 2 -4.48 4.37 16.48
N TYR A 3 -5.69 4.76 16.82
CA TYR A 3 -5.98 6.00 17.56
C TYR A 3 -5.19 6.17 18.86
N LYS A 4 -5.08 5.13 19.69
CA LYS A 4 -4.30 5.21 20.93
C LYS A 4 -2.81 5.49 20.68
N ASN A 5 -2.28 4.98 19.56
CA ASN A 5 -0.90 5.27 19.19
C ASN A 5 -0.74 6.70 18.64
N LEU A 6 -1.68 7.19 17.86
CA LEU A 6 -1.67 8.56 17.36
C LEU A 6 -1.82 9.59 18.50
N GLU A 7 -2.68 9.31 19.49
CA GLU A 7 -2.79 10.13 20.71
C GLU A 7 -1.47 10.15 21.51
N LYS A 8 -0.82 8.99 21.64
CA LYS A 8 0.43 8.85 22.39
C LYS A 8 1.63 9.44 21.65
N TYR A 9 1.62 9.37 20.33
CA TYR A 9 2.72 9.78 19.46
C TYR A 9 2.19 10.74 18.38
N PRO A 10 1.95 12.02 18.69
CA PRO A 10 1.32 12.99 17.78
C PRO A 10 2.20 13.35 16.57
N ASP A 11 3.47 12.97 16.60
CA ASP A 11 4.41 13.20 15.51
C ASP A 11 4.33 12.14 14.39
N ILE A 12 3.52 11.10 14.54
CA ILE A 12 3.27 10.12 13.48
C ILE A 12 2.58 10.82 12.31
N LYS A 13 3.21 10.77 11.13
CA LYS A 13 2.71 11.36 9.88
C LYS A 13 2.29 10.32 8.85
N VAL A 14 2.69 9.07 9.02
CA VAL A 14 2.43 7.98 8.09
C VAL A 14 1.89 6.77 8.84
N VAL A 15 0.81 6.22 8.34
CA VAL A 15 0.20 4.98 8.83
C VAL A 15 -0.02 4.06 7.63
N ILE A 16 0.64 2.91 7.62
CA ILE A 16 0.49 1.91 6.57
C ILE A 16 -0.21 0.68 7.14
N ASP A 17 -1.36 0.36 6.59
CA ASP A 17 -2.10 -0.86 6.89
C ASP A 17 -1.70 -1.93 5.87
N LEU A 18 -0.95 -2.95 6.31
CA LEU A 18 -0.45 -4.00 5.43
C LEU A 18 -1.39 -5.20 5.43
N HIS A 19 -1.88 -5.52 4.25
CA HIS A 19 -2.80 -6.62 4.01
C HIS A 19 -2.24 -7.62 3.00
N ARG A 20 -2.98 -8.68 2.79
CA ARG A 20 -2.83 -9.63 1.68
C ARG A 20 -4.17 -9.78 0.99
N ASP A 21 -4.16 -9.53 -0.31
CA ASP A 21 -5.36 -9.57 -1.14
C ASP A 21 -5.89 -11.02 -1.33
N ALA A 22 -7.13 -11.13 -1.79
CA ALA A 22 -7.76 -12.37 -2.21
C ALA A 22 -8.30 -12.20 -3.62
N ILE A 23 -7.62 -12.79 -4.61
CA ILE A 23 -7.99 -12.64 -6.01
C ILE A 23 -8.29 -14.01 -6.62
N GLY A 24 -9.43 -14.08 -7.31
CA GLY A 24 -9.89 -15.28 -7.98
C GLY A 24 -11.00 -16.01 -7.23
N THR A 25 -11.15 -17.29 -7.54
CA THR A 25 -12.10 -18.20 -6.90
C THR A 25 -11.34 -19.30 -6.14
N ASP A 26 -12.04 -20.08 -5.35
CA ASP A 26 -11.41 -21.23 -4.64
C ASP A 26 -10.71 -22.21 -5.60
N GLU A 27 -11.18 -22.31 -6.84
CA GLU A 27 -10.61 -23.19 -7.87
C GLU A 27 -9.48 -22.53 -8.67
N ASN A 28 -9.46 -21.18 -8.77
CA ASN A 28 -8.54 -20.42 -9.61
C ASN A 28 -8.05 -19.17 -8.88
N LYS A 29 -7.17 -19.37 -7.89
CA LYS A 29 -6.54 -18.27 -7.13
C LYS A 29 -5.41 -17.64 -7.94
N VAL A 30 -5.34 -16.32 -7.90
CA VAL A 30 -4.30 -15.54 -8.61
C VAL A 30 -3.11 -15.31 -7.70
N LYS A 31 -1.93 -15.62 -8.21
CA LYS A 31 -0.65 -15.40 -7.54
C LYS A 31 0.16 -14.35 -8.33
N PRO A 32 0.01 -13.05 -8.03
CA PRO A 32 0.76 -12.00 -8.72
C PRO A 32 2.22 -12.00 -8.25
N VAL A 33 3.15 -12.07 -9.20
CA VAL A 33 4.59 -12.09 -8.90
C VAL A 33 5.35 -11.19 -9.86
N PHE A 34 6.49 -10.66 -9.39
CA PHE A 34 7.52 -10.03 -10.20
C PHE A 34 8.88 -10.65 -9.86
N THR A 35 9.90 -10.29 -10.62
CA THR A 35 11.26 -10.77 -10.37
C THR A 35 12.24 -9.61 -10.32
N TYR A 36 13.01 -9.51 -9.25
CA TYR A 36 14.06 -8.51 -9.09
C TYR A 36 15.31 -9.18 -8.53
N ASN A 37 16.48 -8.89 -9.12
CA ASN A 37 17.76 -9.52 -8.77
C ASN A 37 17.71 -11.06 -8.69
N GLY A 38 16.98 -11.68 -9.63
CA GLY A 38 16.85 -13.15 -9.71
C GLY A 38 15.95 -13.77 -8.64
N LYS A 39 15.29 -12.96 -7.78
CA LYS A 39 14.42 -13.43 -6.73
C LYS A 39 12.97 -13.02 -7.03
N LYS A 40 12.03 -13.93 -6.80
CA LYS A 40 10.60 -13.66 -6.94
C LYS A 40 10.06 -12.91 -5.72
N GLY A 41 9.28 -11.86 -5.99
CA GLY A 41 8.48 -11.15 -5.01
C GLY A 41 7.00 -11.19 -5.38
N ALA A 42 6.13 -10.97 -4.40
CA ALA A 42 4.71 -10.76 -4.61
C ALA A 42 4.47 -9.33 -5.13
N GLN A 43 3.68 -9.13 -6.18
CA GLN A 43 3.32 -7.78 -6.59
C GLN A 43 2.47 -7.11 -5.51
N ILE A 44 2.72 -5.84 -5.28
CA ILE A 44 1.92 -5.03 -4.36
C ILE A 44 0.79 -4.30 -5.09
N MET A 45 -0.26 -3.90 -4.35
CA MET A 45 -1.26 -2.95 -4.80
C MET A 45 -1.50 -1.92 -3.70
N ILE A 46 -1.41 -0.65 -4.05
CA ILE A 46 -1.75 0.44 -3.14
C ILE A 46 -3.21 0.78 -3.32
N LEU A 47 -3.95 0.85 -2.22
CA LEU A 47 -5.30 1.37 -2.19
C LEU A 47 -5.24 2.82 -1.70
N ALA A 48 -5.91 3.71 -2.41
CA ALA A 48 -6.11 5.09 -2.03
C ALA A 48 -7.61 5.40 -2.11
N GLY A 49 -8.23 5.60 -0.98
CA GLY A 49 -9.65 5.95 -0.90
C GLY A 49 -9.92 7.39 -1.30
N CYS A 50 -11.16 7.71 -1.62
CA CYS A 50 -11.58 9.08 -1.90
C CYS A 50 -12.91 9.44 -1.23
N ASP A 51 -13.13 10.74 -1.09
CA ASP A 51 -14.35 11.34 -0.55
C ASP A 51 -14.66 12.63 -1.32
N THR A 52 -14.85 12.50 -2.63
CA THR A 52 -15.04 13.65 -3.53
C THR A 52 -16.36 14.39 -3.29
N ASP A 53 -17.34 13.76 -2.65
CA ASP A 53 -18.62 14.34 -2.25
C ASP A 53 -18.61 14.93 -0.83
N GLY A 54 -17.57 14.64 -0.03
CA GLY A 54 -17.41 15.12 1.35
C GLY A 54 -18.36 14.49 2.36
N GLU A 55 -19.02 13.39 2.00
CA GLU A 55 -20.04 12.77 2.86
C GLU A 55 -19.45 11.88 3.97
N ARG A 56 -18.18 11.52 3.88
CA ARG A 56 -17.52 10.55 4.78
C ARG A 56 -16.60 11.18 5.81
N GLY A 57 -16.29 12.47 5.66
CA GLY A 57 -15.35 13.18 6.52
C GLY A 57 -13.90 12.72 6.32
N PHE A 58 -13.55 12.39 5.09
CA PHE A 58 -12.21 11.97 4.70
C PHE A 58 -11.45 13.09 3.98
N ASP A 59 -11.27 14.20 4.66
CA ASP A 59 -10.75 15.45 4.10
C ASP A 59 -9.32 15.34 3.56
N CYS A 60 -8.52 14.38 4.04
CA CYS A 60 -7.12 14.19 3.64
C CYS A 60 -6.92 13.18 2.49
N TRP A 61 -7.97 12.83 1.74
CA TRP A 61 -7.86 11.82 0.69
C TRP A 61 -6.94 12.24 -0.48
N GLU A 62 -6.88 13.53 -0.82
CA GLU A 62 -6.00 14.02 -1.88
C GLU A 62 -4.53 13.90 -1.50
N GLU A 63 -4.18 14.21 -0.26
CA GLU A 63 -2.82 14.05 0.27
C GLU A 63 -2.40 12.58 0.29
N ASN A 64 -3.31 11.69 0.70
CA ASN A 64 -3.09 10.26 0.70
C ASN A 64 -2.89 9.73 -0.73
N LEU A 65 -3.72 10.16 -1.69
CA LEU A 65 -3.55 9.81 -3.09
C LEU A 65 -2.20 10.28 -3.65
N ASN A 66 -1.80 11.53 -3.36
CA ASN A 66 -0.50 12.04 -3.77
C ASN A 66 0.65 11.23 -3.19
N PHE A 67 0.54 10.81 -1.93
CA PHE A 67 1.54 9.96 -1.29
C PHE A 67 1.57 8.57 -1.92
N ALA A 68 0.41 7.97 -2.19
CA ALA A 68 0.30 6.69 -2.87
C ALA A 68 0.97 6.69 -4.25
N LEU A 69 0.70 7.74 -5.06
CA LEU A 69 1.30 7.90 -6.39
C LEU A 69 2.83 8.03 -6.33
N LYS A 70 3.36 8.78 -5.35
CA LYS A 70 4.82 8.90 -5.16
C LYS A 70 5.46 7.55 -4.80
N ILE A 71 4.82 6.77 -3.92
CA ILE A 71 5.31 5.43 -3.55
C ILE A 71 5.28 4.52 -4.78
N GLN A 72 4.18 4.51 -5.54
CA GLN A 72 4.05 3.67 -6.73
C GLN A 72 5.09 4.01 -7.79
N ASP A 73 5.26 5.28 -8.12
CA ASP A 73 6.27 5.75 -9.07
C ASP A 73 7.68 5.37 -8.63
N LYS A 74 8.00 5.55 -7.34
CA LYS A 74 9.28 5.18 -6.79
C LYS A 74 9.50 3.67 -6.82
N ALA A 75 8.50 2.88 -6.43
CA ALA A 75 8.59 1.42 -6.42
C ALA A 75 8.82 0.87 -7.84
N GLU A 76 8.10 1.37 -8.85
CA GLU A 76 8.30 0.97 -10.25
C GLU A 76 9.64 1.42 -10.82
N THR A 77 10.13 2.61 -10.43
CA THR A 77 11.44 3.10 -10.84
C THR A 77 12.58 2.24 -10.29
N LEU A 78 12.49 1.84 -9.02
CA LEU A 78 13.51 1.02 -8.36
C LEU A 78 13.38 -0.47 -8.69
N TYR A 79 12.16 -0.96 -8.84
CA TYR A 79 11.81 -2.38 -8.94
C TYR A 79 10.73 -2.58 -10.01
N PRO A 80 11.07 -2.56 -11.30
CA PRO A 80 10.09 -2.69 -12.39
C PRO A 80 9.18 -3.91 -12.23
N ASP A 81 7.89 -3.72 -12.57
CA ASP A 81 6.82 -4.72 -12.43
C ASP A 81 6.46 -5.08 -10.97
N MET A 82 6.96 -4.34 -9.98
CA MET A 82 6.64 -4.60 -8.58
C MET A 82 5.19 -4.26 -8.23
N THR A 83 4.59 -3.26 -8.89
CA THR A 83 3.26 -2.80 -8.52
C THR A 83 2.18 -3.27 -9.50
N ARG A 84 1.02 -3.61 -8.97
CA ARG A 84 -0.24 -3.66 -9.72
C ARG A 84 -0.77 -2.21 -9.86
N PRO A 85 -1.70 -1.94 -10.80
CA PRO A 85 -2.36 -0.63 -10.87
C PRO A 85 -2.91 -0.20 -9.51
N LEU A 86 -2.69 1.07 -9.14
CA LEU A 86 -3.25 1.66 -7.92
C LEU A 86 -4.79 1.55 -7.96
N ASN A 87 -5.38 1.11 -6.86
CA ASN A 87 -6.83 1.06 -6.71
C ASN A 87 -7.31 2.34 -6.04
N PHE A 88 -8.02 3.17 -6.82
CA PHE A 88 -8.60 4.43 -6.36
C PHE A 88 -10.12 4.35 -6.45
N ASP A 89 -10.81 4.39 -5.30
CA ASP A 89 -12.26 4.22 -5.26
C ASP A 89 -12.84 4.77 -3.95
N TYR A 90 -14.16 4.78 -3.83
CA TYR A 90 -14.93 5.21 -2.66
C TYR A 90 -14.85 4.20 -1.50
N PHE A 91 -13.71 4.11 -0.88
CA PHE A 91 -13.50 3.41 0.40
C PHE A 91 -12.65 4.30 1.32
N ALA A 92 -12.59 3.98 2.59
CA ALA A 92 -11.85 4.77 3.56
C ALA A 92 -10.94 3.93 4.45
N TYR A 93 -11.30 2.67 4.72
CA TYR A 93 -10.59 1.81 5.68
C TYR A 93 -10.06 2.62 6.88
N ASN A 94 -8.76 2.61 7.17
CA ASN A 94 -8.12 3.46 8.18
C ASN A 94 -7.39 4.68 7.55
N GLU A 95 -7.67 5.04 6.31
CA GLU A 95 -6.92 6.06 5.58
C GLU A 95 -7.24 7.49 6.01
N TYR A 96 -8.36 7.70 6.70
CA TYR A 96 -8.78 9.01 7.23
C TYR A 96 -8.05 9.44 8.52
N VAL A 97 -7.14 8.62 9.05
CA VAL A 97 -6.52 8.89 10.37
C VAL A 97 -5.38 9.90 10.31
N CYS A 98 -4.72 10.08 9.17
CA CYS A 98 -3.73 11.14 8.93
C CYS A 98 -3.42 11.30 7.43
N ASN A 99 -2.70 12.36 7.07
CA ASN A 99 -2.34 12.74 5.70
C ASN A 99 -1.26 11.84 5.05
N GLY A 100 -1.03 10.67 5.52
CA GLY A 100 -0.09 9.69 4.99
C GLY A 100 -0.56 8.28 5.32
N SER A 101 -1.89 8.08 5.36
CA SER A 101 -2.50 6.78 5.67
C SER A 101 -2.87 6.07 4.38
N LEU A 102 -2.38 4.83 4.22
CA LEU A 102 -2.63 4.00 3.05
C LEU A 102 -2.86 2.56 3.48
N LEU A 103 -3.66 1.82 2.70
CA LEU A 103 -3.70 0.37 2.73
C LEU A 103 -2.87 -0.17 1.57
N ILE A 104 -1.99 -1.14 1.85
CA ILE A 104 -1.16 -1.77 0.84
C ILE A 104 -1.31 -3.29 0.92
N GLU A 105 -1.77 -3.87 -0.18
CA GLU A 105 -1.81 -5.31 -0.38
C GLU A 105 -0.43 -5.82 -0.80
N VAL A 106 0.18 -6.68 -0.02
CA VAL A 106 1.47 -7.30 -0.35
C VAL A 106 1.23 -8.70 -0.88
N GLY A 107 0.92 -8.77 -2.18
CA GLY A 107 0.49 -10.00 -2.84
C GLY A 107 -0.91 -10.45 -2.45
N THR A 108 -1.14 -11.74 -2.63
CA THR A 108 -2.41 -12.42 -2.29
C THR A 108 -2.17 -13.58 -1.33
N GLU A 109 -3.25 -14.22 -0.87
CA GLU A 109 -3.19 -15.44 -0.07
C GLU A 109 -2.44 -16.58 -0.78
N SER A 110 -2.27 -16.50 -2.10
CA SER A 110 -1.54 -17.50 -2.91
C SER A 110 -0.03 -17.27 -2.99
N ASN A 111 0.46 -16.10 -2.61
CA ASN A 111 1.90 -15.85 -2.54
C ASN A 111 2.50 -16.53 -1.32
N SER A 112 3.76 -16.97 -1.43
CA SER A 112 4.49 -17.48 -0.28
C SER A 112 4.87 -16.37 0.71
N ILE A 113 5.16 -16.73 1.95
CA ILE A 113 5.68 -15.80 2.96
C ILE A 113 7.00 -15.17 2.50
N ASP A 114 7.87 -15.96 1.85
CA ASP A 114 9.14 -15.45 1.33
C ASP A 114 8.96 -14.41 0.24
N GLU A 115 8.01 -14.62 -0.69
CA GLU A 115 7.66 -13.64 -1.74
C GLU A 115 7.11 -12.35 -1.12
N ALA A 116 6.20 -12.46 -0.15
CA ALA A 116 5.62 -11.31 0.54
C ALA A 116 6.65 -10.54 1.38
N THR A 117 7.51 -11.25 2.13
CA THR A 117 8.56 -10.63 2.95
C THR A 117 9.60 -9.91 2.08
N TYR A 118 9.97 -10.51 0.95
CA TYR A 118 10.88 -9.88 0.01
C TYR A 118 10.29 -8.57 -0.54
N SER A 119 9.05 -8.61 -0.98
CA SER A 119 8.36 -7.41 -1.46
C SER A 119 8.17 -6.36 -0.37
N GLY A 120 7.84 -6.76 0.84
CA GLY A 120 7.75 -5.86 1.99
C GLY A 120 9.06 -5.11 2.26
N SER A 121 10.21 -5.80 2.12
CA SER A 121 11.53 -5.17 2.26
C SER A 121 11.82 -4.15 1.16
N LEU A 122 11.48 -4.46 -0.09
CA LEU A 122 11.64 -3.54 -1.23
C LEU A 122 10.69 -2.35 -1.12
N LEU A 123 9.45 -2.57 -0.72
CA LEU A 123 8.47 -1.53 -0.46
C LEU A 123 8.96 -0.58 0.65
N GLY A 124 9.51 -1.12 1.73
CA GLY A 124 10.09 -0.32 2.81
C GLY A 124 11.19 0.62 2.31
N ASN A 125 12.05 0.15 1.40
CA ASN A 125 13.06 1.00 0.77
C ASN A 125 12.44 2.11 -0.10
N ALA A 126 11.42 1.78 -0.90
CA ALA A 126 10.73 2.77 -1.74
C ALA A 126 10.05 3.85 -0.90
N ILE A 127 9.35 3.45 0.18
CA ILE A 127 8.72 4.39 1.12
C ILE A 127 9.77 5.28 1.79
N ALA A 128 10.87 4.70 2.27
CA ALA A 128 11.95 5.45 2.89
C ALA A 128 12.54 6.49 1.93
N ASP A 129 12.74 6.13 0.67
CA ASP A 129 13.26 7.06 -0.34
C ASP A 129 12.27 8.22 -0.63
N VAL A 130 10.97 7.95 -0.65
CA VAL A 130 9.93 8.99 -0.80
C VAL A 130 9.88 9.94 0.40
N LEU A 131 10.10 9.42 1.61
CA LEU A 131 10.00 10.22 2.84
C LEU A 131 11.28 11.02 3.16
N LEU A 132 12.44 10.60 2.64
CA LEU A 132 13.73 11.20 2.94
C LEU A 132 14.22 12.16 1.84
N ASN A 133 13.59 12.15 0.67
CA ASN A 133 13.91 13.01 -0.48
C ASN A 133 12.70 13.85 -0.91
#